data_6e8ff48cb2d4642c956355942d6e4a75
#
_entry.id   6e8ff48cb2d4642c956355942d6e4a75
#
_cell.length_a   1.000
_cell.length_b   1.000
_cell.length_c   1.000
_cell.angle_alpha   90.00
_cell.angle_beta   90.00
_cell.angle_gamma   90.00
#
_symmetry.space_group_name_H-M   'P 1'
#
loop_
_entity.id
_entity.type
_entity.pdbx_description
1 polymer ?
#
loop_
_entity_poly.entity_id
_entity_poly.type
_entity_poly.pdbx_seq_one_letter_code
_entity_poly.pdbx_strand_id
1 'polypeptide(L)'
;TVSVGGLELELHHAMGETDDHTWTWLPQYKMISAGDQFIWNFPNCGNPQKVQRYPLEWAQSLREMMATDVELFVPAHGLPISGHHRIVSCLEIVASTLEELVEDVVSAMNSGATLNDIVASVEVNPELLELPYLRPLYDEPEFVIRNIWRLYGGWWDGKPSHLKPAADDLLAVALCEMVG
;
A
#
# COMPACT_ATOMS: atom_id res chain seq x y z
N THR A 1 11.27 -10.87 21.34
CA THR A 1 10.40 -10.60 22.53
C THR A 1 11.11 -9.65 23.47
N VAL A 2 10.37 -8.72 24.06
CA VAL A 2 10.83 -7.75 25.08
C VAL A 2 9.87 -7.79 26.25
N SER A 3 10.38 -7.75 27.47
CA SER A 3 9.56 -7.69 28.69
C SER A 3 9.62 -6.28 29.30
N VAL A 4 8.46 -5.65 29.47
CA VAL A 4 8.36 -4.29 30.02
C VAL A 4 7.22 -4.26 31.04
N GLY A 5 7.54 -3.94 32.32
CA GLY A 5 6.53 -3.81 33.37
C GLY A 5 5.71 -5.08 33.61
N GLY A 6 6.28 -6.26 33.34
CA GLY A 6 5.60 -7.55 33.46
C GLY A 6 4.75 -7.95 32.26
N LEU A 7 4.80 -7.17 31.18
CA LEU A 7 4.17 -7.52 29.89
C LEU A 7 5.21 -8.08 28.94
N GLU A 8 4.87 -9.15 28.26
CA GLU A 8 5.64 -9.69 27.15
C GLU A 8 5.16 -9.04 25.84
N LEU A 9 6.11 -8.50 25.08
CA LEU A 9 5.89 -7.89 23.78
C LEU A 9 6.66 -8.66 22.73
N GLU A 10 5.98 -9.17 21.74
CA GLU A 10 6.61 -9.78 20.56
C GLU A 10 6.65 -8.73 19.45
N LEU A 11 7.85 -8.33 19.07
CA LEU A 11 8.07 -7.36 18.01
C LEU A 11 8.34 -8.11 16.70
N HIS A 12 7.55 -7.82 15.69
CA HIS A 12 7.63 -8.44 14.37
C HIS A 12 7.99 -7.36 13.35
N HIS A 13 9.12 -7.57 12.67
CA HIS A 13 9.49 -6.73 11.54
C HIS A 13 8.48 -6.94 10.39
N ALA A 14 8.08 -5.86 9.76
CA ALA A 14 7.14 -5.86 8.66
C ALA A 14 7.54 -4.80 7.64
N MET A 15 8.13 -5.22 6.54
CA MET A 15 8.32 -4.32 5.40
C MET A 15 6.96 -3.99 4.79
N GLY A 16 6.75 -2.75 4.42
CA GLY A 16 5.46 -2.31 3.86
C GLY A 16 5.44 -0.81 3.68
N GLU A 17 4.99 -0.08 4.69
CA GLU A 17 5.03 1.38 4.68
C GLU A 17 6.46 1.93 4.71
N THR A 18 7.33 1.30 5.49
CA THR A 18 8.77 1.56 5.53
C THR A 18 9.54 0.24 5.51
N ASP A 19 10.85 0.30 5.32
CA ASP A 19 11.73 -0.87 5.33
C ASP A 19 11.82 -1.51 6.71
N ASP A 20 11.58 -0.74 7.77
CA ASP A 20 11.80 -1.10 9.17
C ASP A 20 10.52 -1.04 10.02
N HIS A 21 9.34 -1.05 9.38
CA HIS A 21 8.08 -1.07 10.10
C HIS A 21 8.01 -2.26 11.06
N THR A 22 7.34 -2.08 12.18
CA THR A 22 7.22 -3.11 13.23
C THR A 22 5.79 -3.12 13.77
N TRP A 23 5.17 -4.29 13.80
CA TRP A 23 3.96 -4.50 14.56
C TRP A 23 4.26 -5.29 15.84
N THR A 24 3.42 -5.11 16.84
CA THR A 24 3.65 -5.71 18.15
C THR A 24 2.48 -6.61 18.53
N TRP A 25 2.79 -7.84 18.89
CA TRP A 25 1.86 -8.78 19.49
C TRP A 25 1.98 -8.77 21.01
N LEU A 26 0.85 -8.68 21.70
CA LEU A 26 0.72 -8.77 23.16
C LEU A 26 -0.12 -10.02 23.52
N PRO A 27 0.50 -11.19 23.73
CA PRO A 27 -0.20 -12.45 23.93
C PRO A 27 -1.19 -12.43 25.08
N GLN A 28 -0.84 -11.78 26.19
CA GLN A 28 -1.68 -11.71 27.40
C GLN A 28 -3.04 -11.05 27.15
N TYR A 29 -3.12 -10.16 26.17
CA TYR A 29 -4.33 -9.43 25.80
C TYR A 29 -4.93 -9.88 24.48
N LYS A 30 -4.30 -10.84 23.81
CA LYS A 30 -4.62 -11.18 22.41
C LYS A 30 -4.74 -9.94 21.54
N MET A 31 -3.78 -9.03 21.71
CA MET A 31 -3.81 -7.71 21.10
C MET A 31 -2.66 -7.51 20.13
N ILE A 32 -2.97 -6.97 18.97
CA ILE A 32 -1.98 -6.45 18.01
C ILE A 32 -2.00 -4.92 18.02
N SER A 33 -0.83 -4.30 18.15
CA SER A 33 -0.59 -2.93 17.76
C SER A 33 0.06 -2.94 16.38
N ALA A 34 -0.71 -2.55 15.36
CA ALA A 34 -0.33 -2.75 13.96
C ALA A 34 0.50 -1.60 13.37
N GLY A 35 0.56 -0.46 14.07
CA GLY A 35 1.12 0.73 13.44
C GLY A 35 0.33 1.11 12.18
N ASP A 36 1.03 1.59 11.16
CA ASP A 36 0.43 2.00 9.89
C ASP A 36 0.22 0.84 8.89
N GLN A 37 0.47 -0.43 9.30
CA GLN A 37 0.11 -1.59 8.47
C GLN A 37 -1.41 -1.74 8.27
N PHE A 38 -2.20 -1.03 9.05
CA PHE A 38 -3.63 -0.90 8.83
C PHE A 38 -4.09 0.50 9.24
N ILE A 39 -4.80 1.14 8.35
CA ILE A 39 -5.44 2.44 8.58
C ILE A 39 -6.89 2.37 8.06
N TRP A 40 -7.76 3.22 8.58
CA TRP A 40 -9.14 3.35 8.10
C TRP A 40 -9.21 4.16 6.80
N ASN A 41 -8.47 3.68 5.80
CA ASN A 41 -8.30 4.28 4.49
C ASN A 41 -7.70 3.26 3.54
N PHE A 42 -7.65 3.55 2.24
CA PHE A 42 -6.84 2.76 1.30
C PHE A 42 -5.38 2.72 1.79
N PRO A 43 -4.72 1.54 1.74
CA PRO A 43 -3.36 1.41 2.24
C PRO A 43 -2.42 2.49 1.67
N ASN A 44 -1.72 3.20 2.54
CA ASN A 44 -0.78 4.25 2.16
C ASN A 44 0.49 3.65 1.53
N CYS A 45 0.28 2.88 0.46
CA CYS A 45 1.31 2.09 -0.21
C CYS A 45 1.77 2.70 -1.54
N GLY A 46 1.34 3.92 -1.86
CA GLY A 46 1.66 4.58 -3.12
C GLY A 46 1.88 6.08 -3.06
N ASN A 47 1.85 6.67 -1.89
CA ASN A 47 1.94 8.12 -1.74
C ASN A 47 3.12 8.73 -2.53
N PRO A 48 2.87 9.68 -3.47
CA PRO A 48 3.88 10.20 -4.39
C PRO A 48 5.01 10.98 -3.72
N GLN A 49 4.80 11.45 -2.49
CA GLN A 49 5.80 12.21 -1.72
C GLN A 49 6.69 11.32 -0.85
N LYS A 50 6.49 10.00 -0.88
CA LYS A 50 7.20 9.06 -0.02
C LYS A 50 8.22 8.23 -0.80
N VAL A 51 9.14 7.62 -0.05
CA VAL A 51 10.05 6.61 -0.56
C VAL A 51 9.31 5.37 -1.03
N GLN A 52 10.02 4.41 -1.59
CA GLN A 52 9.45 3.14 -2.02
C GLN A 52 8.68 2.46 -0.89
N ARG A 53 7.53 1.89 -1.22
CA ARG A 53 6.70 1.06 -0.34
C ARG A 53 6.47 -0.30 -0.98
N TYR A 54 6.09 -1.29 -0.17
CA TYR A 54 6.19 -2.69 -0.51
C TYR A 54 4.83 -3.38 -0.32
N PRO A 55 3.94 -3.32 -1.32
CA PRO A 55 2.56 -3.81 -1.17
C PRO A 55 2.47 -5.31 -0.93
N LEU A 56 3.35 -6.12 -1.54
CA LEU A 56 3.32 -7.57 -1.35
C LEU A 56 3.79 -7.97 0.06
N GLU A 57 4.86 -7.37 0.54
CA GLU A 57 5.37 -7.58 1.90
C GLU A 57 4.39 -7.01 2.94
N TRP A 58 3.70 -5.94 2.60
CA TRP A 58 2.62 -5.41 3.44
C TRP A 58 1.49 -6.44 3.57
N ALA A 59 1.00 -6.99 2.46
CA ALA A 59 -0.01 -8.06 2.48
C ALA A 59 0.46 -9.27 3.28
N GLN A 60 1.70 -9.70 3.12
CA GLN A 60 2.28 -10.79 3.87
C GLN A 60 2.25 -10.53 5.39
N SER A 61 2.60 -9.33 5.84
CA SER A 61 2.54 -8.99 7.27
C SER A 61 1.12 -9.01 7.83
N LEU A 62 0.12 -8.59 7.04
CA LEU A 62 -1.28 -8.72 7.44
C LEU A 62 -1.69 -10.19 7.57
N ARG A 63 -1.21 -11.06 6.69
CA ARG A 63 -1.43 -12.53 6.79
C ARG A 63 -0.76 -13.13 8.01
N GLU A 64 0.42 -12.66 8.38
CA GLU A 64 1.09 -13.07 9.63
C GLU A 64 0.27 -12.66 10.87
N MET A 65 -0.28 -11.45 10.88
CA MET A 65 -1.17 -10.99 11.95
C MET A 65 -2.43 -11.86 12.06
N MET A 66 -3.03 -12.26 10.94
CA MET A 66 -4.21 -13.14 10.91
C MET A 66 -3.92 -14.54 11.46
N ALA A 67 -2.68 -15.00 11.39
CA ALA A 67 -2.29 -16.33 11.92
C ALA A 67 -2.22 -16.36 13.46
N THR A 68 -2.33 -15.20 14.13
CA THR A 68 -2.42 -15.13 15.59
C THR A 68 -3.86 -15.33 16.07
N ASP A 69 -4.05 -15.56 17.36
CA ASP A 69 -5.38 -15.61 17.97
C ASP A 69 -5.88 -14.22 18.45
N VAL A 70 -5.62 -13.19 17.64
CA VAL A 70 -5.94 -11.80 17.94
C VAL A 70 -7.43 -11.58 18.21
N GLU A 71 -7.72 -10.85 19.30
CA GLU A 71 -9.08 -10.43 19.68
C GLU A 71 -9.24 -8.92 19.74
N LEU A 72 -8.13 -8.19 19.82
CA LEU A 72 -8.09 -6.73 19.80
C LEU A 72 -7.00 -6.25 18.84
N PHE A 73 -7.39 -5.46 17.86
CA PHE A 73 -6.49 -4.93 16.84
C PHE A 73 -6.49 -3.40 16.93
N VAL A 74 -5.31 -2.81 17.11
CA VAL A 74 -5.12 -1.38 17.33
C VAL A 74 -4.26 -0.82 16.20
N PRO A 75 -4.86 -0.15 15.20
CA PRO A 75 -4.13 0.56 14.16
C PRO A 75 -3.55 1.88 14.72
N ALA A 76 -2.58 2.46 14.01
CA ALA A 76 -2.06 3.79 14.38
C ALA A 76 -3.09 4.90 14.10
N HIS A 77 -3.92 4.74 13.08
CA HIS A 77 -4.93 5.72 12.69
C HIS A 77 -6.33 5.09 12.63
N GLY A 78 -7.26 5.67 13.38
CA GLY A 78 -8.66 5.25 13.42
C GLY A 78 -9.02 4.41 14.65
N LEU A 79 -10.15 3.73 14.60
CA LEU A 79 -10.72 3.02 15.74
C LEU A 79 -10.13 1.60 15.86
N PRO A 80 -9.92 1.08 17.07
CA PRO A 80 -9.61 -0.32 17.29
C PRO A 80 -10.72 -1.24 16.76
N ILE A 81 -10.32 -2.45 16.32
CA ILE A 81 -11.24 -3.50 15.90
C ILE A 81 -11.21 -4.60 16.96
N SER A 82 -12.37 -5.07 17.38
CA SER A 82 -12.51 -6.17 18.34
C SER A 82 -13.23 -7.37 17.73
N GLY A 83 -12.81 -8.56 18.18
CA GLY A 83 -13.33 -9.86 17.75
C GLY A 83 -12.54 -10.44 16.56
N HIS A 84 -11.98 -11.63 16.80
CA HIS A 84 -11.09 -12.33 15.86
C HIS A 84 -11.62 -12.39 14.43
N HIS A 85 -12.84 -12.87 14.25
CA HIS A 85 -13.43 -13.04 12.93
C HIS A 85 -13.52 -11.70 12.15
N ARG A 86 -13.89 -10.62 12.82
CA ARG A 86 -13.97 -9.29 12.20
C ARG A 86 -12.60 -8.77 11.80
N ILE A 87 -11.61 -8.93 12.67
CA ILE A 87 -10.22 -8.55 12.41
C ILE A 87 -9.71 -9.29 11.20
N VAL A 88 -9.78 -10.62 11.21
CA VAL A 88 -9.32 -11.46 10.09
C VAL A 88 -10.02 -11.07 8.79
N SER A 89 -11.35 -10.85 8.80
CA SER A 89 -12.07 -10.43 7.59
C SER A 89 -11.57 -9.09 7.02
N CYS A 90 -11.29 -8.12 7.88
CA CYS A 90 -10.77 -6.82 7.41
C CYS A 90 -9.35 -6.97 6.83
N LEU A 91 -8.47 -7.68 7.54
CA LEU A 91 -7.09 -7.87 7.11
C LEU A 91 -7.00 -8.69 5.82
N GLU A 92 -7.83 -9.73 5.68
CA GLU A 92 -7.90 -10.57 4.47
C GLU A 92 -8.25 -9.73 3.24
N ILE A 93 -9.27 -8.88 3.33
CA ILE A 93 -9.70 -8.05 2.20
C ILE A 93 -8.58 -7.06 1.81
N VAL A 94 -7.93 -6.43 2.79
CA VAL A 94 -6.83 -5.50 2.50
C VAL A 94 -5.64 -6.23 1.87
N ALA A 95 -5.25 -7.39 2.44
CA ALA A 95 -4.13 -8.19 1.92
C ALA A 95 -4.41 -8.64 0.48
N SER A 96 -5.58 -9.23 0.22
CA SER A 96 -5.96 -9.70 -1.11
C SER A 96 -6.01 -8.56 -2.12
N THR A 97 -6.52 -7.38 -1.74
CA THR A 97 -6.52 -6.20 -2.63
C THR A 97 -5.11 -5.77 -3.04
N LEU A 98 -4.15 -5.79 -2.11
CA LEU A 98 -2.76 -5.44 -2.42
C LEU A 98 -2.09 -6.51 -3.29
N GLU A 99 -2.34 -7.80 -3.01
CA GLU A 99 -1.82 -8.93 -3.79
C GLU A 99 -2.35 -8.91 -5.22
N GLU A 100 -3.65 -8.71 -5.42
CA GLU A 100 -4.29 -8.58 -6.73
C GLU A 100 -3.71 -7.41 -7.53
N LEU A 101 -3.54 -6.23 -6.90
CA LEU A 101 -2.91 -5.08 -7.56
C LEU A 101 -1.48 -5.39 -8.03
N VAL A 102 -0.69 -6.08 -7.21
CA VAL A 102 0.68 -6.48 -7.60
C VAL A 102 0.64 -7.45 -8.77
N GLU A 103 -0.22 -8.45 -8.72
CA GLU A 103 -0.35 -9.46 -9.78
C GLU A 103 -0.76 -8.81 -11.10
N ASP A 104 -1.77 -7.96 -11.10
CA ASP A 104 -2.29 -7.30 -12.30
C ASP A 104 -1.26 -6.35 -12.92
N VAL A 105 -0.62 -5.50 -12.11
CA VAL A 105 0.42 -4.58 -12.59
C VAL A 105 1.61 -5.33 -13.15
N VAL A 106 2.14 -6.32 -12.44
CA VAL A 106 3.30 -7.10 -12.89
C VAL A 106 2.96 -7.93 -14.13
N SER A 107 1.77 -8.49 -14.22
CA SER A 107 1.28 -9.21 -15.40
C SER A 107 1.21 -8.28 -16.62
N ALA A 108 0.67 -7.08 -16.46
CA ALA A 108 0.62 -6.08 -17.52
C ALA A 108 2.03 -5.62 -17.94
N MET A 109 2.95 -5.38 -16.98
CA MET A 109 4.36 -5.08 -17.27
C MET A 109 5.03 -6.18 -18.08
N ASN A 110 4.85 -7.43 -17.71
CA ASN A 110 5.39 -8.59 -18.40
C ASN A 110 4.81 -8.75 -19.82
N SER A 111 3.62 -8.24 -20.06
CA SER A 111 2.98 -8.19 -21.38
C SER A 111 3.45 -7.01 -22.23
N GLY A 112 4.31 -6.14 -21.71
CA GLY A 112 4.88 -4.98 -22.42
C GLY A 112 3.99 -3.73 -22.39
N ALA A 113 2.99 -3.67 -21.50
CA ALA A 113 2.17 -2.47 -21.32
C ALA A 113 3.01 -1.30 -20.77
N THR A 114 2.70 -0.07 -21.21
CA THR A 114 3.32 1.13 -20.65
C THR A 114 2.69 1.49 -19.31
N LEU A 115 3.37 2.28 -18.49
CA LEU A 115 2.79 2.76 -17.22
C LEU A 115 1.42 3.45 -17.44
N ASN A 116 1.27 4.22 -18.52
CA ASN A 116 0.00 4.85 -18.83
C ASN A 116 -1.12 3.85 -19.12
N ASP A 117 -0.80 2.79 -19.87
CA ASP A 117 -1.79 1.76 -20.18
C ASP A 117 -2.21 1.02 -18.91
N ILE A 118 -1.25 0.72 -18.03
CA ILE A 118 -1.51 0.05 -16.75
C ILE A 118 -2.40 0.89 -15.85
N VAL A 119 -2.05 2.17 -15.66
CA VAL A 119 -2.85 3.10 -14.85
C VAL A 119 -4.27 3.29 -15.40
N ALA A 120 -4.45 3.17 -16.72
CA ALA A 120 -5.75 3.31 -17.37
C ALA A 120 -6.60 2.03 -17.36
N SER A 121 -6.00 0.87 -17.07
CA SER A 121 -6.67 -0.43 -17.23
C SER A 121 -6.75 -1.28 -15.96
N VAL A 122 -5.82 -1.09 -15.02
CA VAL A 122 -5.84 -1.81 -13.74
C VAL A 122 -6.72 -1.06 -12.75
N GLU A 123 -7.74 -1.73 -12.26
CA GLU A 123 -8.74 -1.14 -11.36
C GLU A 123 -8.96 -2.06 -10.15
N VAL A 124 -9.14 -1.47 -8.99
CA VAL A 124 -9.68 -2.18 -7.82
C VAL A 124 -11.20 -2.23 -7.95
N ASN A 125 -11.80 -3.37 -7.59
CA ASN A 125 -13.27 -3.50 -7.59
C ASN A 125 -13.91 -2.31 -6.83
N PRO A 126 -14.80 -1.52 -7.49
CA PRO A 126 -15.42 -0.35 -6.89
C PRO A 126 -16.19 -0.64 -5.59
N GLU A 127 -16.77 -1.85 -5.46
CA GLU A 127 -17.48 -2.25 -4.24
C GLU A 127 -16.54 -2.35 -3.03
N LEU A 128 -15.26 -2.75 -3.25
CA LEU A 128 -14.25 -2.78 -2.20
C LEU A 128 -13.86 -1.36 -1.76
N LEU A 129 -13.83 -0.40 -2.67
CA LEU A 129 -13.50 0.99 -2.38
C LEU A 129 -14.57 1.71 -1.55
N GLU A 130 -15.75 1.14 -1.40
CA GLU A 130 -16.78 1.64 -0.47
C GLU A 130 -16.54 1.19 0.98
N LEU A 131 -15.68 0.19 1.20
CA LEU A 131 -15.35 -0.26 2.54
C LEU A 131 -14.54 0.82 3.30
N PRO A 132 -14.84 1.08 4.58
CA PRO A 132 -14.21 2.17 5.32
C PRO A 132 -12.68 2.10 5.38
N TYR A 133 -12.11 0.91 5.31
CA TYR A 133 -10.67 0.63 5.36
C TYR A 133 -10.02 0.43 3.99
N LEU A 134 -10.77 0.66 2.89
CA LEU A 134 -10.26 0.71 1.51
C LEU A 134 -10.72 1.97 0.77
N ARG A 135 -11.45 2.87 1.43
CA ARG A 135 -11.90 4.11 0.80
C ARG A 135 -10.71 5.02 0.47
N PRO A 136 -10.58 5.52 -0.78
CA PRO A 136 -9.43 6.32 -1.20
C PRO A 136 -9.58 7.78 -0.75
N LEU A 137 -9.26 8.07 0.50
CA LEU A 137 -9.35 9.41 1.11
C LEU A 137 -8.00 10.10 1.26
N TYR A 138 -6.90 9.35 1.28
CA TYR A 138 -5.55 9.84 1.47
C TYR A 138 -4.56 9.24 0.45
N ASP A 139 -4.56 7.93 0.30
CA ASP A 139 -3.89 7.23 -0.79
C ASP A 139 -4.95 6.56 -1.66
N GLU A 140 -4.61 6.20 -2.88
CA GLU A 140 -5.53 5.64 -3.85
C GLU A 140 -4.87 4.58 -4.74
N PRO A 141 -5.65 3.68 -5.36
CA PRO A 141 -5.12 2.60 -6.19
C PRO A 141 -4.12 3.06 -7.25
N GLU A 142 -4.38 4.17 -7.94
CA GLU A 142 -3.48 4.70 -8.98
C GLU A 142 -2.06 4.99 -8.44
N PHE A 143 -1.95 5.52 -7.22
CA PHE A 143 -0.64 5.79 -6.63
C PHE A 143 0.08 4.49 -6.25
N VAL A 144 -0.66 3.49 -5.78
CA VAL A 144 -0.10 2.16 -5.49
C VAL A 144 0.35 1.48 -6.78
N ILE A 145 -0.42 1.56 -7.87
CA ILE A 145 -0.03 1.05 -9.20
C ILE A 145 1.31 1.69 -9.65
N ARG A 146 1.45 3.00 -9.53
CA ARG A 146 2.69 3.71 -9.87
C ARG A 146 3.87 3.30 -8.99
N ASN A 147 3.60 3.02 -7.71
CA ASN A 147 4.60 2.55 -6.77
C ASN A 147 5.06 1.12 -7.10
N ILE A 148 4.14 0.23 -7.50
CA ILE A 148 4.46 -1.13 -7.98
C ILE A 148 5.31 -1.06 -9.25
N TRP A 149 4.91 -0.23 -10.23
CA TRP A 149 5.73 0.00 -11.42
C TRP A 149 7.17 0.41 -11.05
N ARG A 150 7.32 1.39 -10.16
CA ARG A 150 8.63 1.87 -9.72
C ARG A 150 9.45 0.78 -9.01
N LEU A 151 8.80 -0.08 -8.22
CA LEU A 151 9.45 -1.16 -7.49
C LEU A 151 10.07 -2.20 -8.44
N TYR A 152 9.34 -2.61 -9.46
CA TYR A 152 9.76 -3.67 -10.38
C TYR A 152 10.38 -3.16 -11.69
N GLY A 153 10.01 -1.98 -12.17
CA GLY A 153 10.42 -1.41 -13.45
C GLY A 153 11.34 -0.19 -13.36
N GLY A 154 11.47 0.41 -12.18
CA GLY A 154 12.22 1.65 -11.98
C GLY A 154 11.36 2.90 -12.27
N TRP A 155 11.99 4.06 -12.33
CA TRP A 155 11.31 5.35 -12.40
C TRP A 155 10.79 5.72 -13.80
N TRP A 156 11.34 5.14 -14.85
CA TRP A 156 11.01 5.50 -16.22
C TRP A 156 9.70 4.83 -16.67
N ASP A 157 8.80 5.63 -17.24
CA ASP A 157 7.47 5.20 -17.68
C ASP A 157 7.41 4.59 -19.08
N GLY A 158 8.58 4.39 -19.74
CA GLY A 158 8.68 3.85 -21.09
C GLY A 158 8.59 4.88 -22.22
N LYS A 159 8.30 6.16 -21.92
CA LYS A 159 8.19 7.22 -22.94
C LYS A 159 9.52 7.91 -23.18
N PRO A 160 10.09 7.87 -24.42
CA PRO A 160 11.36 8.54 -24.71
C PRO A 160 11.39 10.03 -24.38
N SER A 161 10.29 10.75 -24.57
CA SER A 161 10.16 12.17 -24.23
C SER A 161 10.29 12.47 -22.73
N HIS A 162 9.99 11.48 -21.87
CA HIS A 162 10.09 11.62 -20.41
C HIS A 162 11.48 11.24 -19.87
N LEU A 163 12.34 10.66 -20.70
CA LEU A 163 13.70 10.30 -20.28
C LEU A 163 14.58 11.53 -20.01
N LYS A 164 14.45 12.54 -20.88
CA LYS A 164 15.09 13.86 -20.75
C LYS A 164 14.11 14.95 -21.20
N PRO A 165 13.10 15.27 -20.40
CA PRO A 165 12.11 16.29 -20.77
C PRO A 165 12.78 17.66 -20.87
N ALA A 166 12.24 18.51 -21.73
CA ALA A 166 12.59 19.93 -21.70
C ALA A 166 12.17 20.54 -20.35
N ALA A 167 12.83 21.63 -19.95
CA ALA A 167 12.40 22.39 -18.78
C ALA A 167 10.98 22.94 -19.00
N ASP A 168 10.16 22.98 -17.94
CA ASP A 168 8.74 23.32 -18.04
C ASP A 168 8.50 24.71 -18.64
N ASP A 169 9.35 25.69 -18.34
CA ASP A 169 9.30 27.04 -18.89
C ASP A 169 9.53 27.06 -20.41
N LEU A 170 10.50 26.28 -20.90
CA LEU A 170 10.78 26.12 -22.32
C LEU A 170 9.63 25.46 -23.07
N LEU A 171 9.06 24.41 -22.45
CA LEU A 171 7.91 23.71 -23.00
C LEU A 171 6.67 24.62 -23.06
N ALA A 172 6.43 25.40 -22.01
CA ALA A 172 5.33 26.34 -21.95
C ALA A 172 5.44 27.39 -23.05
N VAL A 173 6.64 28.00 -23.28
CA VAL A 173 6.87 28.95 -24.36
C VAL A 173 6.59 28.32 -25.72
N ALA A 174 7.14 27.13 -25.99
CA ALA A 174 6.92 26.43 -27.25
C ALA A 174 5.44 26.12 -27.51
N LEU A 175 4.69 25.70 -26.48
CA LEU A 175 3.24 25.45 -26.59
C LEU A 175 2.47 26.74 -26.87
N CYS A 176 2.81 27.84 -26.21
CA CYS A 176 2.19 29.15 -26.50
C CYS A 176 2.44 29.61 -27.95
N GLU A 177 3.64 29.40 -28.45
CA GLU A 177 3.98 29.72 -29.86
C GLU A 177 3.22 28.88 -30.87
N MET A 178 2.92 27.59 -30.51
CA MET A 178 2.16 26.68 -31.39
C MET A 178 0.66 26.97 -31.40
N VAL A 179 0.12 27.50 -30.32
CA VAL A 179 -1.33 27.77 -30.18
C VAL A 179 -1.69 29.18 -30.66
N GLY A 180 -0.77 30.11 -30.64
CA GLY A 180 -0.93 31.49 -31.09
C GLY A 180 -1.30 32.43 -29.96
#